data_f83e7e9ad824a3cb47fe8407feb49a69
#
_entry.id   f83e7e9ad824a3cb47fe8407feb49a69
#
_cell.length_a   1.000
_cell.length_b   1.000
_cell.length_c   1.000
_cell.angle_alpha   90.00
_cell.angle_beta   90.00
_cell.angle_gamma   90.00
#
_symmetry.space_group_name_H-M   'P 1'
#
loop_
_entity.id
_entity.type
_entity.pdbx_description
1 polymer ?
#
loop_
_entity_poly.entity_id
_entity_poly.type
_entity_poly.pdbx_seq_one_letter_code
_entity_poly.pdbx_strand_id
1 'polypeptide(L)'
;MKKIAIILLATTMTGFSAFAATTRNTFTGYYKNQFSLYIGQGIDSGFLLPPPLKPVPFYLFNLQYSQPTTFFSLPARQSLSVGQTLGFGSKYGWDWDKYTIPMVMLSGDVRLSEYKNLYVAAGAGVGMQAQQNERLGAKLLFQFKITVGYHINNNWGIEAFMHHFSNGNTALENYSYAFYGLGMTYSF
;
A
#
# COMPACT_ATOMS: atom_id res chain seq x y z
N MET A 1 15.89 -3.10 23.24
CA MET A 1 14.90 -2.43 22.41
C MET A 1 14.31 -3.29 21.26
N LYS A 2 14.81 -4.51 21.02
CA LYS A 2 14.32 -5.40 19.91
C LYS A 2 13.03 -6.18 20.23
N LYS A 3 12.55 -6.19 21.48
CA LYS A 3 11.37 -6.99 21.88
C LYS A 3 10.02 -6.23 21.85
N ILE A 4 10.03 -4.93 21.71
CA ILE A 4 8.81 -4.09 21.76
C ILE A 4 8.06 -4.09 20.42
N ALA A 5 8.77 -4.18 19.30
CA ALA A 5 8.15 -4.15 17.97
C ALA A 5 7.28 -5.38 17.65
N ILE A 6 7.63 -6.55 18.21
CA ILE A 6 6.89 -7.80 17.96
C ILE A 6 5.57 -7.84 18.76
N ILE A 7 5.54 -7.23 19.95
CA ILE A 7 4.34 -7.19 20.81
C ILE A 7 3.29 -6.23 20.23
N LEU A 8 3.71 -5.12 19.62
CA LEU A 8 2.78 -4.18 18.97
C LEU A 8 2.10 -4.80 17.74
N LEU A 9 2.79 -5.67 17.02
CA LEU A 9 2.23 -6.37 15.84
C LEU A 9 1.19 -7.43 16.23
N ALA A 10 1.41 -8.14 17.34
CA ALA A 10 0.51 -9.19 17.82
C ALA A 10 -0.78 -8.63 18.44
N THR A 11 -0.72 -7.47 19.11
CA THR A 11 -1.89 -6.84 19.74
C THR A 11 -2.81 -6.13 18.75
N THR A 12 -2.32 -5.73 17.58
CA THR A 12 -3.18 -5.16 16.54
C THR A 12 -4.01 -6.20 15.78
N MET A 13 -3.64 -7.48 15.81
CA MET A 13 -4.37 -8.54 15.11
C MET A 13 -5.52 -9.17 15.89
N THR A 14 -5.54 -9.06 17.20
CA THR A 14 -6.56 -9.72 18.05
C THR A 14 -7.73 -8.81 18.44
N GLY A 15 -7.69 -7.53 18.15
CA GLY A 15 -8.69 -6.53 18.55
C GLY A 15 -9.79 -6.20 17.52
N PHE A 16 -9.75 -6.78 16.32
CA PHE A 16 -10.72 -6.44 15.27
C PHE A 16 -11.85 -7.46 15.16
N SER A 17 -12.63 -7.59 16.24
CA SER A 17 -13.93 -8.25 16.16
C SER A 17 -14.92 -7.34 15.41
N ALA A 18 -15.58 -7.93 14.42
CA ALA A 18 -16.56 -7.30 13.57
C ALA A 18 -17.60 -6.47 14.35
N PHE A 19 -17.56 -5.18 14.25
CA PHE A 19 -18.74 -4.35 14.46
C PHE A 19 -19.53 -4.31 13.16
N ALA A 20 -20.67 -4.99 13.15
CA ALA A 20 -21.64 -4.90 12.07
C ALA A 20 -22.09 -3.45 11.93
N ALA A 21 -21.69 -2.81 10.85
CA ALA A 21 -22.14 -1.46 10.52
C ALA A 21 -23.61 -1.51 10.13
N THR A 22 -24.45 -0.81 10.87
CA THR A 22 -25.83 -0.54 10.54
C THR A 22 -25.93 0.18 9.19
N THR A 23 -26.78 -0.38 8.37
CA THR A 23 -27.19 0.02 7.02
C THR A 23 -27.26 1.52 6.76
N ARG A 24 -26.31 2.05 6.03
CA ARG A 24 -26.49 3.19 5.13
C ARG A 24 -26.14 2.73 3.72
N ASN A 25 -26.94 3.12 2.74
CA ASN A 25 -26.70 2.91 1.31
C ASN A 25 -25.38 3.56 0.90
N THR A 26 -24.29 2.83 1.07
CA THR A 26 -22.94 3.33 0.85
C THR A 26 -22.23 2.38 -0.07
N PHE A 27 -21.78 2.96 -1.17
CA PHE A 27 -21.04 2.29 -2.20
C PHE A 27 -19.74 1.66 -1.60
N THR A 28 -19.67 0.46 -1.56
CA THR A 28 -18.81 -0.69 -1.79
C THR A 28 -17.48 -0.80 -1.05
N GLY A 29 -16.37 -0.51 -1.50
CA GLY A 29 -15.01 -0.89 -1.11
C GLY A 29 -14.64 -0.95 0.39
N TYR A 30 -15.18 -0.05 1.23
CA TYR A 30 -14.93 -0.02 2.68
C TYR A 30 -16.00 -0.74 3.52
N TYR A 31 -16.97 -1.38 2.87
CA TYR A 31 -18.08 -2.10 3.53
C TYR A 31 -18.22 -3.54 3.04
N LYS A 32 -17.40 -3.95 2.08
CA LYS A 32 -17.39 -5.29 1.49
C LYS A 32 -15.97 -5.81 1.38
N ASN A 33 -15.83 -7.12 1.29
CA ASN A 33 -14.56 -7.72 0.90
C ASN A 33 -14.18 -7.25 -0.51
N GLN A 34 -12.90 -7.09 -0.76
CA GLN A 34 -12.43 -6.53 -2.02
C GLN A 34 -11.15 -7.21 -2.49
N PHE A 35 -11.10 -7.51 -3.77
CA PHE A 35 -9.84 -7.75 -4.49
C PHE A 35 -9.43 -6.50 -5.24
N SER A 36 -8.13 -6.22 -5.26
CA SER A 36 -7.56 -5.08 -5.98
C SER A 36 -6.28 -5.50 -6.69
N LEU A 37 -6.15 -5.05 -7.93
CA LEU A 37 -4.92 -5.19 -8.71
C LEU A 37 -4.36 -3.79 -8.95
N TYR A 38 -3.12 -3.56 -8.56
CA TYR A 38 -2.40 -2.30 -8.70
C TYR A 38 -1.22 -2.45 -9.64
N ILE A 39 -1.03 -1.47 -10.52
CA ILE A 39 0.12 -1.34 -11.40
C ILE A 39 0.68 0.06 -11.23
N GLY A 40 1.96 0.18 -10.89
CA GLY A 40 2.61 1.46 -10.62
C GLY A 40 3.95 1.63 -11.30
N GLN A 41 4.28 2.88 -11.60
CA GLN A 41 5.56 3.36 -12.08
C GLN A 41 6.38 3.86 -10.90
N GLY A 42 7.61 3.40 -10.78
CA GLY A 42 8.57 3.90 -9.81
C GLY A 42 9.08 5.30 -10.14
N ILE A 43 9.36 6.05 -9.10
CA ILE A 43 10.03 7.35 -9.20
C ILE A 43 11.25 7.39 -8.27
N ASP A 44 12.31 8.03 -8.73
CA ASP A 44 13.49 8.33 -7.94
C ASP A 44 13.32 9.70 -7.27
N SER A 45 12.50 9.73 -6.25
CA SER A 45 12.33 10.88 -5.38
C SER A 45 12.01 10.40 -3.97
N GLY A 46 12.49 11.14 -2.99
CA GLY A 46 12.16 10.87 -1.58
C GLY A 46 10.65 10.95 -1.32
N PHE A 47 10.29 10.68 -0.08
CA PHE A 47 8.93 10.73 0.41
C PHE A 47 8.28 12.10 0.17
N LEU A 48 7.12 12.11 -0.44
CA LEU A 48 6.28 13.29 -0.69
C LEU A 48 6.97 14.43 -1.47
N LEU A 49 6.46 14.62 -2.66
CA LEU A 49 6.68 15.76 -3.57
C LEU A 49 7.52 16.95 -3.05
N PRO A 50 8.58 17.38 -3.72
CA PRO A 50 8.36 18.37 -4.75
C PRO A 50 8.81 17.89 -6.12
N PRO A 51 8.23 18.40 -7.20
CA PRO A 51 8.69 18.14 -8.55
C PRO A 51 10.16 18.57 -8.74
N PRO A 52 10.89 17.97 -9.71
CA PRO A 52 10.31 17.11 -10.73
C PRO A 52 10.27 15.63 -10.30
N LEU A 53 9.13 14.97 -10.54
CA LEU A 53 9.05 13.51 -10.46
C LEU A 53 10.02 12.93 -11.51
N LYS A 54 10.93 12.07 -11.05
CA LYS A 54 11.92 11.41 -11.92
C LYS A 54 11.51 9.96 -12.13
N PRO A 55 10.76 9.62 -13.17
CA PRO A 55 10.39 8.23 -13.43
C PRO A 55 11.62 7.40 -13.73
N VAL A 56 11.64 6.20 -13.17
CA VAL A 56 12.70 5.21 -13.33
C VAL A 56 12.13 3.94 -13.94
N PRO A 57 12.93 3.11 -14.61
CA PRO A 57 12.47 1.85 -15.20
C PRO A 57 12.23 0.79 -14.11
N PHE A 58 11.30 1.08 -13.23
CA PHE A 58 10.96 0.32 -12.03
C PHE A 58 9.46 0.33 -11.84
N TYR A 59 8.85 -0.84 -11.74
CA TYR A 59 7.40 -1.01 -11.74
C TYR A 59 6.97 -1.83 -10.54
N LEU A 60 5.75 -1.61 -10.08
CA LEU A 60 5.07 -2.38 -9.05
C LEU A 60 3.87 -3.09 -9.65
N PHE A 61 3.75 -4.40 -9.41
CA PHE A 61 2.54 -5.17 -9.54
C PHE A 61 2.12 -5.65 -8.15
N ASN A 62 0.87 -5.45 -7.77
CA ASN A 62 0.40 -5.80 -6.44
C ASN A 62 -1.05 -6.29 -6.48
N LEU A 63 -1.27 -7.53 -6.04
CA LEU A 63 -2.59 -8.10 -5.80
C LEU A 63 -2.91 -8.01 -4.32
N GLN A 64 -4.04 -7.42 -3.98
CA GLN A 64 -4.46 -7.17 -2.61
C GLN A 64 -5.85 -7.74 -2.35
N TYR A 65 -6.00 -8.45 -1.25
CA TYR A 65 -7.29 -8.78 -0.64
C TYR A 65 -7.51 -7.90 0.57
N SER A 66 -8.70 -7.31 0.67
CA SER A 66 -9.06 -6.39 1.75
C SER A 66 -10.37 -6.80 2.40
N GLN A 67 -10.45 -6.63 3.70
CA GLN A 67 -11.65 -6.78 4.50
C GLN A 67 -12.05 -5.44 5.10
N PRO A 68 -13.37 -5.13 5.15
CA PRO A 68 -13.85 -3.92 5.80
C PRO A 68 -13.58 -3.97 7.30
N THR A 69 -13.27 -2.82 7.85
CA THR A 69 -13.09 -2.61 9.29
C THR A 69 -13.41 -1.16 9.64
N THR A 70 -13.17 -0.75 10.87
CA THR A 70 -13.26 0.64 11.31
C THR A 70 -12.02 1.04 12.08
N PHE A 71 -11.61 2.28 11.96
CA PHE A 71 -10.53 2.86 12.73
C PHE A 71 -10.96 4.24 13.22
N PHE A 72 -11.03 4.44 14.54
CA PHE A 72 -11.60 5.64 15.18
C PHE A 72 -12.96 6.05 14.60
N SER A 73 -13.86 5.08 14.43
CA SER A 73 -15.18 5.25 13.83
C SER A 73 -15.20 5.64 12.35
N LEU A 74 -14.05 5.74 11.69
CA LEU A 74 -13.95 5.95 10.25
C LEU A 74 -13.97 4.61 9.53
N PRO A 75 -14.59 4.51 8.35
CA PRO A 75 -14.50 3.33 7.50
C PRO A 75 -13.06 3.05 7.12
N ALA A 76 -12.63 1.81 7.29
CA ALA A 76 -11.27 1.38 7.04
C ALA A 76 -11.23 0.01 6.34
N ARG A 77 -10.09 -0.34 5.78
CA ARG A 77 -9.79 -1.67 5.25
C ARG A 77 -8.55 -2.21 5.94
N GLN A 78 -8.56 -3.49 6.27
CA GLN A 78 -7.36 -4.26 6.56
C GLN A 78 -7.06 -5.15 5.35
N SER A 79 -5.81 -5.26 4.98
CA SER A 79 -5.43 -5.85 3.70
C SER A 79 -4.21 -6.73 3.82
N LEU A 80 -4.26 -7.87 3.11
CA LEU A 80 -3.09 -8.68 2.78
C LEU A 80 -2.81 -8.51 1.30
N SER A 81 -1.56 -8.26 0.95
CA SER A 81 -1.16 -8.19 -0.45
C SER A 81 0.11 -8.98 -0.75
N VAL A 82 0.15 -9.50 -1.97
CA VAL A 82 1.34 -10.07 -2.58
C VAL A 82 1.68 -9.22 -3.80
N GLY A 83 2.93 -8.86 -3.92
CA GLY A 83 3.37 -7.98 -4.99
C GLY A 83 4.75 -8.36 -5.51
N GLN A 84 5.11 -7.74 -6.60
CA GLN A 84 6.43 -7.84 -7.18
C GLN A 84 6.84 -6.49 -7.74
N THR A 85 8.06 -6.08 -7.43
CA THR A 85 8.71 -5.01 -8.17
C THR A 85 9.41 -5.59 -9.39
N LEU A 86 9.48 -4.83 -10.46
CA LEU A 86 10.17 -5.17 -11.71
C LEU A 86 11.05 -3.99 -12.11
N GLY A 87 12.35 -4.19 -12.09
CA GLY A 87 13.33 -3.20 -12.53
C GLY A 87 13.94 -3.57 -13.86
N PHE A 88 14.33 -2.57 -14.66
CA PHE A 88 14.92 -2.76 -15.97
C PHE A 88 16.03 -1.73 -16.23
N GLY A 89 17.24 -2.25 -16.55
CA GLY A 89 18.38 -1.43 -16.93
C GLY A 89 18.87 -0.46 -15.86
N SER A 90 19.66 0.54 -16.27
CA SER A 90 20.31 1.47 -15.34
C SER A 90 19.82 2.90 -15.57
N LYS A 91 19.54 3.63 -14.47
CA LYS A 91 19.17 5.04 -14.51
C LYS A 91 19.46 5.74 -13.18
N TYR A 92 19.92 6.97 -13.22
CA TYR A 92 20.26 7.78 -12.05
C TYR A 92 21.23 7.13 -11.07
N GLY A 93 22.22 6.38 -11.60
CA GLY A 93 23.24 5.71 -10.80
C GLY A 93 22.82 4.37 -10.18
N TRP A 94 21.59 3.91 -10.45
CA TRP A 94 21.07 2.64 -9.98
C TRP A 94 20.93 1.62 -11.12
N ASP A 95 21.28 0.37 -10.82
CA ASP A 95 21.05 -0.80 -11.67
C ASP A 95 19.71 -1.42 -11.26
N TRP A 96 18.63 -1.06 -11.97
CA TRP A 96 17.27 -1.45 -11.61
C TRP A 96 16.95 -2.92 -11.83
N ASP A 97 17.73 -3.63 -12.66
CA ASP A 97 17.56 -5.08 -12.87
C ASP A 97 17.67 -5.86 -11.55
N LYS A 98 18.45 -5.37 -10.60
CA LYS A 98 18.62 -5.96 -9.27
C LYS A 98 17.39 -5.85 -8.36
N TYR A 99 16.38 -5.06 -8.74
CA TYR A 99 15.22 -4.75 -7.92
C TYR A 99 13.93 -5.48 -8.38
N THR A 100 14.09 -6.59 -9.09
CA THR A 100 12.96 -7.50 -9.39
C THR A 100 12.73 -8.42 -8.21
N ILE A 101 11.88 -8.00 -7.27
CA ILE A 101 11.79 -8.59 -5.93
C ILE A 101 10.33 -8.83 -5.55
N PRO A 102 9.94 -10.09 -5.25
CA PRO A 102 8.64 -10.39 -4.64
C PRO A 102 8.52 -9.81 -3.22
N MET A 103 7.29 -9.43 -2.85
CA MET A 103 6.99 -8.93 -1.51
C MET A 103 5.62 -9.35 -1.02
N VAL A 104 5.45 -9.37 0.29
CA VAL A 104 4.18 -9.57 0.98
C VAL A 104 3.98 -8.46 2.00
N MET A 105 2.76 -7.93 2.07
CA MET A 105 2.43 -6.81 2.96
C MET A 105 1.12 -7.06 3.70
N LEU A 106 1.10 -6.66 4.96
CA LEU A 106 -0.10 -6.43 5.75
C LEU A 106 -0.28 -4.92 5.89
N SER A 107 -1.45 -4.41 5.58
CA SER A 107 -1.69 -2.96 5.63
C SER A 107 -3.10 -2.64 6.07
N GLY A 108 -3.28 -1.42 6.54
CA GLY A 108 -4.59 -0.83 6.79
C GLY A 108 -4.67 0.54 6.13
N ASP A 109 -5.84 0.91 5.68
CA ASP A 109 -6.12 2.26 5.20
C ASP A 109 -7.49 2.73 5.66
N VAL A 110 -7.58 4.01 5.92
CA VAL A 110 -8.76 4.71 6.43
C VAL A 110 -9.27 5.61 5.33
N ARG A 111 -10.59 5.56 5.09
CA ARG A 111 -11.25 6.50 4.22
C ARG A 111 -11.41 7.83 4.94
N LEU A 112 -10.68 8.83 4.47
CA LEU A 112 -10.64 10.16 5.07
C LEU A 112 -11.82 11.04 4.62
N SER A 113 -12.24 10.89 3.37
CA SER A 113 -13.31 11.68 2.77
C SER A 113 -13.97 10.91 1.64
N GLU A 114 -15.27 11.18 1.44
CA GLU A 114 -16.04 10.68 0.31
C GLU A 114 -17.03 11.76 -0.16
N TYR A 115 -17.08 11.93 -1.46
CA TYR A 115 -18.06 12.79 -2.11
C TYR A 115 -18.64 12.06 -3.32
N LYS A 116 -19.92 11.71 -3.26
CA LYS A 116 -20.58 10.84 -4.25
C LYS A 116 -19.81 9.52 -4.39
N ASN A 117 -19.26 9.24 -5.57
CA ASN A 117 -18.49 8.03 -5.87
C ASN A 117 -16.97 8.21 -5.70
N LEU A 118 -16.51 9.43 -5.42
CA LEU A 118 -15.08 9.75 -5.24
C LEU A 118 -14.72 9.64 -3.76
N TYR A 119 -13.61 9.03 -3.45
CA TYR A 119 -13.08 8.96 -2.09
C TYR A 119 -11.57 9.17 -2.02
N VAL A 120 -11.11 9.59 -0.87
CA VAL A 120 -9.69 9.71 -0.53
C VAL A 120 -9.41 8.84 0.69
N ALA A 121 -8.34 8.08 0.64
CA ALA A 121 -7.88 7.25 1.73
C ALA A 121 -6.38 7.39 1.97
N ALA A 122 -5.97 7.16 3.19
CA ALA A 122 -4.56 7.04 3.55
C ALA A 122 -4.34 5.82 4.44
N GLY A 123 -3.16 5.24 4.36
CA GLY A 123 -2.88 4.03 5.11
C GLY A 123 -1.40 3.75 5.30
N ALA A 124 -1.15 2.73 6.12
CA ALA A 124 0.17 2.24 6.40
C ALA A 124 0.19 0.72 6.43
N GLY A 125 1.38 0.15 6.29
CA GLY A 125 1.56 -1.29 6.31
C GLY A 125 2.96 -1.69 6.73
N VAL A 126 3.10 -2.97 6.98
CA VAL A 126 4.36 -3.64 7.26
C VAL A 126 4.42 -4.95 6.49
N GLY A 127 5.58 -5.32 6.01
CA GLY A 127 5.76 -6.55 5.27
C GLY A 127 7.21 -6.92 5.05
N MET A 128 7.41 -7.78 4.10
CA MET A 128 8.74 -8.29 3.77
C MET A 128 8.92 -8.42 2.27
N GLN A 129 10.11 -8.10 1.80
CA GLN A 129 10.59 -8.48 0.47
C GLN A 129 11.43 -9.75 0.54
N ALA A 130 11.43 -10.52 -0.54
CA ALA A 130 12.09 -11.84 -0.58
C ALA A 130 13.61 -11.74 -0.36
N GLN A 131 14.22 -10.67 -0.81
CA GLN A 131 15.65 -10.43 -0.66
C GLN A 131 15.96 -9.01 -0.21
N GLN A 132 17.06 -8.87 0.51
CA GLN A 132 17.65 -7.58 0.82
C GLN A 132 18.24 -6.96 -0.46
N ASN A 133 18.23 -5.66 -0.55
CA ASN A 133 18.84 -4.90 -1.65
C ASN A 133 19.59 -3.67 -1.13
N GLU A 134 20.42 -3.09 -1.99
CA GLU A 134 21.30 -1.97 -1.65
C GLU A 134 20.52 -0.68 -1.29
N ARG A 135 19.30 -0.50 -1.81
CA ARG A 135 18.51 0.72 -1.54
C ARG A 135 17.87 0.70 -0.15
N LEU A 136 17.40 -0.45 0.30
CA LEU A 136 16.67 -0.54 1.56
C LEU A 136 17.47 -1.19 2.68
N GLY A 137 18.59 -1.88 2.37
CA GLY A 137 19.44 -2.50 3.38
C GLY A 137 18.73 -3.55 4.26
N ALA A 138 17.46 -3.86 4.04
CA ALA A 138 16.67 -4.77 4.87
C ALA A 138 15.64 -5.55 4.04
N LYS A 139 15.16 -6.67 4.59
CA LYS A 139 13.99 -7.39 4.07
C LYS A 139 12.67 -6.81 4.61
N LEU A 140 12.70 -6.26 5.82
CA LEU A 140 11.52 -5.63 6.43
C LEU A 140 11.15 -4.36 5.69
N LEU A 141 9.86 -4.22 5.37
CA LEU A 141 9.29 -3.08 4.68
C LEU A 141 8.22 -2.41 5.54
N PHE A 142 8.25 -1.10 5.55
CA PHE A 142 7.13 -0.26 5.98
C PHE A 142 6.54 0.42 4.76
N GLN A 143 5.22 0.41 4.67
CA GLN A 143 4.47 1.05 3.60
C GLN A 143 3.72 2.25 4.14
N PHE A 144 3.73 3.33 3.37
CA PHE A 144 2.73 4.39 3.45
C PHE A 144 2.00 4.47 2.12
N LYS A 145 0.68 4.69 2.16
CA LYS A 145 -0.13 4.77 0.95
C LYS A 145 -1.15 5.90 1.02
N ILE A 146 -1.35 6.54 -0.12
CA ILE A 146 -2.44 7.49 -0.37
C ILE A 146 -3.19 6.98 -1.60
N THR A 147 -4.51 7.05 -1.56
CA THR A 147 -5.38 6.58 -2.62
C THR A 147 -6.48 7.60 -2.87
N VAL A 148 -6.72 7.86 -4.15
CA VAL A 148 -7.91 8.54 -4.63
C VAL A 148 -8.68 7.54 -5.47
N GLY A 149 -9.87 7.17 -5.03
CA GLY A 149 -10.66 6.12 -5.67
C GLY A 149 -12.01 6.64 -6.19
N TYR A 150 -12.51 5.97 -7.21
CA TYR A 150 -13.82 6.22 -7.79
C TYR A 150 -14.59 4.91 -7.94
N HIS A 151 -15.80 4.85 -7.37
CA HIS A 151 -16.72 3.73 -7.53
C HIS A 151 -17.46 3.84 -8.87
N ILE A 152 -17.16 2.92 -9.79
CA ILE A 152 -17.83 2.84 -11.09
C ILE A 152 -19.28 2.36 -10.89
N ASN A 153 -19.45 1.34 -10.04
CA ASN A 153 -20.71 0.75 -9.65
C ASN A 153 -20.59 0.06 -8.28
N ASN A 154 -21.59 -0.73 -7.89
CA ASN A 154 -21.66 -1.41 -6.58
C ASN A 154 -20.54 -2.45 -6.34
N ASN A 155 -19.81 -2.85 -7.35
CA ASN A 155 -18.77 -3.88 -7.24
C ASN A 155 -17.41 -3.41 -7.77
N TRP A 156 -17.40 -2.56 -8.79
CA TRP A 156 -16.17 -2.15 -9.46
C TRP A 156 -15.77 -0.72 -9.10
N GLY A 157 -14.49 -0.52 -8.93
CA GLY A 157 -13.87 0.80 -8.74
C GLY A 157 -12.50 0.88 -9.39
N ILE A 158 -12.02 2.10 -9.51
CA ILE A 158 -10.66 2.41 -9.89
C ILE A 158 -10.02 3.28 -8.81
N GLU A 159 -8.73 3.11 -8.61
CA GLU A 159 -7.94 3.85 -7.63
C GLU A 159 -6.69 4.40 -8.30
N ALA A 160 -6.45 5.70 -8.20
CA ALA A 160 -5.12 6.27 -8.38
C ALA A 160 -4.41 6.21 -7.02
N PHE A 161 -3.16 5.74 -7.00
CA PHE A 161 -2.44 5.54 -5.75
C PHE A 161 -1.03 6.12 -5.76
N MET A 162 -0.54 6.40 -4.58
CA MET A 162 0.87 6.54 -4.25
C MET A 162 1.22 5.55 -3.16
N HIS A 163 2.18 4.66 -3.42
CA HIS A 163 2.76 3.76 -2.42
C HIS A 163 4.22 4.11 -2.20
N HIS A 164 4.58 4.29 -0.94
CA HIS A 164 5.95 4.53 -0.52
C HIS A 164 6.39 3.36 0.37
N PHE A 165 7.57 2.80 0.10
CA PHE A 165 8.17 1.73 0.87
C PHE A 165 9.52 2.17 1.40
N SER A 166 9.76 1.89 2.69
CA SER A 166 11.02 2.16 3.37
C SER A 166 11.34 1.01 4.34
N ASN A 167 12.54 1.00 4.88
CA ASN A 167 12.90 0.07 5.94
C ASN A 167 12.64 0.64 7.36
N GLY A 168 12.07 1.85 7.48
CA GLY A 168 11.84 2.49 8.78
C GLY A 168 13.11 2.75 9.59
N ASN A 169 14.25 2.95 8.92
CA ASN A 169 15.57 3.11 9.53
C ASN A 169 16.05 1.88 10.34
N THR A 170 15.59 0.69 10.00
CA THR A 170 16.06 -0.57 10.62
C THR A 170 17.40 -1.05 10.05
N ALA A 171 17.89 -0.43 8.98
CA ALA A 171 19.21 -0.62 8.40
C ALA A 171 19.81 0.74 8.03
N LEU A 172 21.13 0.77 7.76
CA LEU A 172 21.86 1.99 7.41
C LEU A 172 21.37 2.61 6.10
N GLU A 173 21.14 1.77 5.09
CA GLU A 173 20.67 2.19 3.78
C GLU A 173 19.13 2.28 3.80
N ASN A 174 18.59 3.43 3.40
CA ASN A 174 17.14 3.65 3.32
C ASN A 174 16.77 4.64 2.21
N TYR A 175 17.15 4.30 0.98
CA TYR A 175 16.81 5.09 -0.22
C TYR A 175 15.41 4.77 -0.76
N SER A 176 14.49 4.38 0.04
CA SER A 176 13.07 4.13 -0.20
C SER A 176 12.61 3.87 -1.65
N TYR A 177 11.42 3.35 -1.82
CA TYR A 177 10.74 3.22 -3.11
C TYR A 177 9.47 4.05 -3.09
N ALA A 178 9.17 4.75 -4.17
CA ALA A 178 7.87 5.36 -4.36
C ALA A 178 7.29 4.95 -5.72
N PHE A 179 6.01 4.61 -5.72
CA PHE A 179 5.27 4.21 -6.92
C PHE A 179 3.99 5.02 -7.02
N TYR A 180 3.70 5.47 -8.23
CA TYR A 180 2.42 6.05 -8.60
C TYR A 180 1.76 5.18 -9.64
N GLY A 181 0.47 5.00 -9.58
CA GLY A 181 -0.19 4.12 -10.50
C GLY A 181 -1.70 4.10 -10.38
N LEU A 182 -2.25 3.10 -11.03
CA LEU A 182 -3.67 2.82 -11.06
C LEU A 182 -3.95 1.43 -10.53
N GLY A 183 -5.09 1.29 -9.89
CA GLY A 183 -5.64 0.02 -9.44
C GLY A 183 -7.07 -0.16 -9.92
N MET A 184 -7.42 -1.40 -10.17
CA MET A 184 -8.80 -1.83 -10.36
C MET A 184 -9.24 -2.62 -9.15
N THR A 185 -10.44 -2.37 -8.67
CA THR A 185 -10.98 -2.99 -7.46
C THR A 185 -12.30 -3.69 -7.75
N TYR A 186 -12.51 -4.85 -7.14
CA TYR A 186 -13.75 -5.61 -7.19
C TYR A 186 -14.21 -5.96 -5.78
N SER A 187 -15.41 -5.50 -5.42
CA SER A 187 -16.02 -5.69 -4.09
C SER A 187 -17.19 -6.68 -4.15
N PHE A 188 -17.32 -7.57 -3.15
CA PHE A 188 -18.31 -8.65 -3.09
C PHE A 188 -18.78 -8.95 -1.66
#